data_10016d71273f8ece0f2b4c709ba4ef25
#
_entry.id   10016d71273f8ece0f2b4c709ba4ef25
#
_cell.length_a   1.000
_cell.length_b   1.000
_cell.length_c   1.000
_cell.angle_alpha   90.00
_cell.angle_beta   90.00
_cell.angle_gamma   90.00
#
_symmetry.space_group_name_H-M   'P 1'
#
loop_
_entity.id
_entity.type
_entity.pdbx_description
1 polymer ?
#
loop_
_entity_poly.entity_id
_entity_poly.type
_entity_poly.pdbx_seq_one_letter_code
_entity_poly.pdbx_strand_id
1 'polypeptide(L)'
;MKTYGTTVCHQAGSLLFREGDPGDCAYLIESGTLEVSTSVRDERLVLRHLGPGDIIGEMAIIDDAPRSATAVVIEDATLRVIQREQLQQRLKQADPVLHMLMRLIAKRYRCSLNALKCSSSTSVWDGLVDNDVSSDLAVDKFRMEADLRSAVADGELTVVYQPIIDLRVGHFMGFEALLRWQHPRYGIVPPSIFISLAEETNLINEVDAFVLKRGLADIKLINGVIGEAAHAFVCINVSPRHLADTRYLDTAQELAGHFGVNPALLTLELTESQVMDKDNATSWIGVARRHGFGVALDDFGTGYSSLSQLLALDVDTIKIDQSFVHKLGHFDRSEAVVRGIIALASSMQLSVIAEGIETQEQKVLLGDLGCMMGQGYALGRPVGVDEIFALIRRGQSASQA
;
A
#
# COMPACT_ATOMS: atom_id res chain seq x y z
N MET A 1 10.83 37.07 24.21
CA MET A 1 10.67 35.75 24.85
C MET A 1 9.25 35.29 24.55
N LYS A 2 9.04 34.32 23.64
CA LYS A 2 7.73 33.72 23.38
C LYS A 2 7.47 32.68 24.46
N THR A 3 6.41 32.86 25.22
CA THR A 3 5.97 32.00 26.35
C THR A 3 5.69 30.60 25.83
N TYR A 4 6.52 29.65 26.22
CA TYR A 4 6.36 28.22 25.88
C TYR A 4 5.42 27.57 26.87
N GLY A 5 4.25 27.11 26.37
CA GLY A 5 3.35 26.16 27.06
C GLY A 5 2.77 26.60 28.40
N THR A 6 1.55 26.24 28.65
CA THR A 6 0.91 26.40 29.96
C THR A 6 1.49 25.35 30.91
N THR A 7 1.91 25.72 32.10
CA THR A 7 2.30 24.78 33.13
C THR A 7 1.05 24.34 33.91
N VAL A 8 0.91 23.05 34.13
CA VAL A 8 -0.18 22.43 34.90
C VAL A 8 0.37 21.57 36.04
N CYS A 9 -0.29 21.58 37.18
CA CYS A 9 0.08 20.76 38.34
C CYS A 9 -0.93 19.60 38.45
N HIS A 10 -0.44 18.41 38.69
CA HIS A 10 -1.21 17.21 38.93
C HIS A 10 -0.80 16.55 40.24
N GLN A 11 -1.79 16.11 41.00
CA GLN A 11 -1.54 15.38 42.27
C GLN A 11 -1.24 13.91 42.00
N ALA A 12 -0.51 13.28 42.91
CA ALA A 12 -0.29 11.84 42.89
C ALA A 12 -1.62 11.07 42.80
N GLY A 13 -1.65 10.04 41.97
CA GLY A 13 -2.83 9.25 41.65
C GLY A 13 -3.68 9.79 40.48
N SER A 14 -3.40 11.00 39.95
CA SER A 14 -4.15 11.54 38.83
C SER A 14 -3.82 10.81 37.54
N LEU A 15 -4.87 10.51 36.77
CA LEU A 15 -4.76 10.00 35.39
C LEU A 15 -4.48 11.16 34.45
N LEU A 16 -3.41 11.10 33.68
CA LEU A 16 -3.08 12.11 32.67
C LEU A 16 -3.78 11.85 31.34
N PHE A 17 -3.69 10.62 30.83
CA PHE A 17 -4.44 10.13 29.69
C PHE A 17 -4.46 8.59 29.68
N ARG A 18 -5.40 8.01 28.94
CA ARG A 18 -5.51 6.55 28.75
C ARG A 18 -4.97 6.13 27.39
N GLU A 19 -4.54 4.90 27.33
CA GLU A 19 -4.29 4.21 26.05
C GLU A 19 -5.53 4.26 25.16
N GLY A 20 -5.35 4.59 23.88
CA GLY A 20 -6.44 4.74 22.90
C GLY A 20 -7.05 6.13 22.85
N ASP A 21 -6.78 7.02 23.82
CA ASP A 21 -7.26 8.40 23.79
C ASP A 21 -6.66 9.18 22.60
N PRO A 22 -7.34 10.19 22.06
CA PRO A 22 -6.76 11.07 21.04
C PRO A 22 -5.56 11.85 21.63
N GLY A 23 -4.51 12.03 20.81
CA GLY A 23 -3.30 12.75 21.23
C GLY A 23 -3.35 14.22 20.80
N ASP A 24 -3.78 15.10 21.67
CA ASP A 24 -3.92 16.56 21.43
C ASP A 24 -2.73 17.38 21.94
N CYS A 25 -1.95 16.87 22.87
CA CYS A 25 -0.77 17.53 23.44
C CYS A 25 0.28 16.52 23.91
N ALA A 26 1.50 16.99 24.13
CA ALA A 26 2.56 16.29 24.85
C ALA A 26 2.90 17.07 26.13
N TYR A 27 3.60 16.44 27.05
CA TYR A 27 3.95 17.00 28.34
C TYR A 27 5.45 16.84 28.60
N LEU A 28 6.14 17.94 28.93
CA LEU A 28 7.48 17.91 29.49
C LEU A 28 7.36 17.90 31.03
N ILE A 29 7.99 16.94 31.67
CA ILE A 29 7.97 16.81 33.11
C ILE A 29 9.00 17.80 33.71
N GLU A 30 8.54 18.77 34.47
CA GLU A 30 9.41 19.73 35.18
C GLU A 30 9.75 19.23 36.59
N SER A 31 8.80 18.55 37.24
CA SER A 31 9.00 17.91 38.56
C SER A 31 7.99 16.77 38.73
N GLY A 32 8.26 15.86 39.68
CA GLY A 32 7.44 14.71 39.98
C GLY A 32 7.77 13.49 39.13
N THR A 33 7.01 12.41 39.33
CA THR A 33 7.23 11.13 38.65
C THR A 33 5.92 10.60 38.08
N LEU A 34 5.96 10.12 36.84
CA LEU A 34 4.84 9.50 36.12
C LEU A 34 5.12 8.03 35.82
N GLU A 35 4.08 7.20 35.91
CA GLU A 35 4.12 5.81 35.48
C GLU A 35 3.44 5.66 34.11
N VAL A 36 4.10 4.96 33.23
CA VAL A 36 3.57 4.59 31.92
C VAL A 36 3.27 3.10 31.90
N SER A 37 2.03 2.74 31.60
CA SER A 37 1.57 1.36 31.59
C SER A 37 0.67 1.06 30.38
N THR A 38 0.56 -0.23 30.02
CA THR A 38 -0.33 -0.73 28.97
C THR A 38 -1.11 -1.94 29.48
N SER A 39 -2.21 -2.29 28.82
CA SER A 39 -2.96 -3.50 29.14
C SER A 39 -2.51 -4.65 28.24
N VAL A 40 -2.13 -5.79 28.85
CA VAL A 40 -1.78 -7.04 28.17
C VAL A 40 -2.63 -8.14 28.78
N ARG A 41 -3.54 -8.75 28.02
CA ARG A 41 -4.47 -9.80 28.48
C ARG A 41 -5.25 -9.42 29.74
N ASP A 42 -5.76 -8.19 29.76
CA ASP A 42 -6.46 -7.59 30.92
C ASP A 42 -5.61 -7.38 32.18
N GLU A 43 -4.31 -7.65 32.13
CA GLU A 43 -3.37 -7.32 33.18
C GLU A 43 -2.63 -6.02 32.87
N ARG A 44 -2.43 -5.19 33.89
CA ARG A 44 -1.66 -3.95 33.78
C ARG A 44 -0.16 -4.24 33.78
N LEU A 45 0.49 -3.93 32.66
CA LEU A 45 1.95 -4.01 32.52
C LEU A 45 2.54 -2.60 32.64
N VAL A 46 3.36 -2.36 33.68
CA VAL A 46 4.13 -1.13 33.80
C VAL A 46 5.30 -1.19 32.83
N LEU A 47 5.38 -0.20 31.94
CA LEU A 47 6.43 -0.11 30.93
C LEU A 47 7.66 0.62 31.50
N ARG A 48 7.45 1.78 32.12
CA ARG A 48 8.52 2.57 32.75
C ARG A 48 7.98 3.68 33.64
N HIS A 49 8.89 4.25 34.44
CA HIS A 49 8.68 5.50 35.18
C HIS A 49 9.43 6.64 34.47
N LEU A 50 8.83 7.83 34.45
CA LEU A 50 9.35 9.03 33.81
C LEU A 50 9.51 10.13 34.88
N GLY A 51 10.60 10.88 34.80
CA GLY A 51 10.95 11.94 35.74
C GLY A 51 11.24 13.28 35.07
N PRO A 52 11.77 14.25 35.84
CA PRO A 52 12.08 15.58 35.33
C PRO A 52 13.01 15.56 34.12
N GLY A 53 12.65 16.29 33.08
CA GLY A 53 13.35 16.31 31.78
C GLY A 53 12.81 15.35 30.76
N ASP A 54 12.01 14.37 31.13
CA ASP A 54 11.36 13.45 30.18
C ASP A 54 10.13 14.10 29.51
N ILE A 55 9.80 13.62 28.31
CA ILE A 55 8.59 14.01 27.57
C ILE A 55 7.68 12.78 27.46
N ILE A 56 6.37 13.03 27.60
CA ILE A 56 5.35 11.99 27.46
C ILE A 56 4.21 12.43 26.55
N GLY A 57 3.67 11.48 25.76
CA GLY A 57 2.53 11.72 24.87
C GLY A 57 2.93 12.30 23.50
N GLU A 58 4.22 12.46 23.24
CA GLU A 58 4.80 12.97 21.98
C GLU A 58 4.52 12.05 20.78
N MET A 59 4.50 10.74 21.03
CA MET A 59 4.32 9.74 19.97
C MET A 59 3.02 9.93 19.20
N ALA A 60 1.91 10.14 19.91
CA ALA A 60 0.60 10.35 19.32
C ALA A 60 0.51 11.60 18.43
N ILE A 61 1.43 12.56 18.61
CA ILE A 61 1.53 13.76 17.78
C ILE A 61 2.46 13.52 16.58
N ILE A 62 3.55 12.77 16.78
CA ILE A 62 4.57 12.51 15.76
C ILE A 62 4.02 11.57 14.68
N ASP A 63 3.34 10.49 15.10
CA ASP A 63 2.81 9.46 14.17
C ASP A 63 1.31 9.63 13.84
N ASP A 64 0.68 10.70 14.36
CA ASP A 64 -0.73 11.04 14.16
C ASP A 64 -1.70 9.89 14.52
N ALA A 65 -1.42 9.21 15.63
CA ALA A 65 -2.15 8.03 16.08
C ALA A 65 -2.65 8.21 17.53
N PRO A 66 -3.58 7.37 18.03
CA PRO A 66 -4.02 7.39 19.43
C PRO A 66 -2.89 7.16 20.42
N ARG A 67 -3.09 7.50 21.70
CA ARG A 67 -2.15 7.24 22.80
C ARG A 67 -1.77 5.76 22.83
N SER A 68 -0.48 5.46 22.86
CA SER A 68 0.05 4.09 22.85
C SER A 68 0.07 3.40 24.21
N ALA A 69 -0.13 4.17 25.28
CA ALA A 69 -0.08 3.70 26.66
C ALA A 69 -0.90 4.62 27.58
N THR A 70 -1.17 4.18 28.79
CA THR A 70 -1.79 4.96 29.87
C THR A 70 -0.71 5.63 30.73
N ALA A 71 -0.92 6.88 31.10
CA ALA A 71 -0.03 7.64 31.97
C ALA A 71 -0.73 8.07 33.26
N VAL A 72 -0.10 7.79 34.40
CA VAL A 72 -0.59 8.11 35.76
C VAL A 72 0.51 8.83 36.52
N VAL A 73 0.16 9.87 37.26
CA VAL A 73 1.07 10.60 38.14
C VAL A 73 1.24 9.79 39.41
N ILE A 74 2.48 9.43 39.79
CA ILE A 74 2.76 8.69 41.05
C ILE A 74 3.33 9.59 42.16
N GLU A 75 3.93 10.69 41.78
CA GLU A 75 4.33 11.77 42.74
C GLU A 75 3.84 13.09 42.16
N ASP A 76 3.43 14.03 43.04
CA ASP A 76 2.94 15.35 42.64
C ASP A 76 3.83 15.94 41.55
N ALA A 77 3.26 16.23 40.40
CA ALA A 77 4.00 16.59 39.21
C ALA A 77 3.62 17.96 38.65
N THR A 78 4.63 18.67 38.21
CA THR A 78 4.48 19.89 37.42
C THR A 78 4.84 19.60 35.98
N LEU A 79 3.89 19.79 35.08
CA LEU A 79 4.00 19.43 33.66
C LEU A 79 3.87 20.67 32.79
N ARG A 80 4.73 20.83 31.80
CA ARG A 80 4.60 21.85 30.76
C ARG A 80 3.90 21.26 29.53
N VAL A 81 2.75 21.81 29.20
CA VAL A 81 1.95 21.37 28.04
C VAL A 81 2.56 21.87 26.75
N ILE A 82 2.76 20.96 25.78
CA ILE A 82 3.18 21.25 24.41
C ILE A 82 2.00 20.91 23.51
N GLN A 83 1.36 21.94 22.95
CA GLN A 83 0.20 21.75 22.09
C GLN A 83 0.60 21.06 20.76
N ARG A 84 -0.31 20.27 20.22
CA ARG A 84 -0.14 19.53 18.95
C ARG A 84 0.32 20.44 17.83
N GLU A 85 -0.34 21.58 17.64
CA GLU A 85 -0.06 22.55 16.57
C GLU A 85 1.37 23.11 16.67
N GLN A 86 1.83 23.35 17.89
CA GLN A 86 3.19 23.87 18.13
C GLN A 86 4.25 22.82 17.75
N LEU A 87 4.03 21.56 18.12
CA LEU A 87 4.96 20.49 17.79
C LEU A 87 4.93 20.19 16.28
N GLN A 88 3.74 20.09 15.68
CA GLN A 88 3.60 19.87 14.25
C GLN A 88 4.20 21.00 13.41
N GLN A 89 4.03 22.26 13.82
CA GLN A 89 4.64 23.40 13.12
C GLN A 89 6.16 23.31 13.13
N ARG A 90 6.75 22.90 14.24
CA ARG A 90 8.20 22.69 14.36
C ARG A 90 8.69 21.50 13.55
N LEU A 91 7.94 20.40 13.56
CA LEU A 91 8.24 19.24 12.75
C LEU A 91 8.22 19.57 11.26
N LYS A 92 7.25 20.38 10.81
CA LYS A 92 7.19 20.85 9.40
C LYS A 92 8.35 21.79 9.02
N GLN A 93 8.97 22.47 10.00
CA GLN A 93 10.14 23.34 9.79
C GLN A 93 11.47 22.61 9.99
N ALA A 94 11.42 21.40 10.55
CA ALA A 94 12.60 20.54 10.68
C ALA A 94 12.97 19.93 9.34
N ASP A 95 14.21 19.46 9.25
CA ASP A 95 14.68 18.69 8.10
C ASP A 95 13.70 17.52 7.83
N PRO A 96 13.20 17.36 6.60
CA PRO A 96 12.25 16.30 6.22
C PRO A 96 12.71 14.90 6.65
N VAL A 97 14.01 14.68 6.62
CA VAL A 97 14.65 13.44 7.05
C VAL A 97 14.51 13.21 8.54
N LEU A 98 14.74 14.25 9.34
CA LEU A 98 14.60 14.17 10.80
C LEU A 98 13.13 13.89 11.17
N HIS A 99 12.17 14.53 10.51
CA HIS A 99 10.75 14.28 10.71
C HIS A 99 10.39 12.82 10.38
N MET A 100 10.89 12.31 9.27
CA MET A 100 10.68 10.91 8.86
C MET A 100 11.25 9.93 9.88
N LEU A 101 12.48 10.16 10.36
CA LEU A 101 13.13 9.35 11.39
C LEU A 101 12.30 9.28 12.67
N MET A 102 11.81 10.43 13.15
CA MET A 102 10.97 10.50 14.34
C MET A 102 9.68 9.69 14.17
N ARG A 103 9.01 9.79 13.03
CA ARG A 103 7.79 9.00 12.73
C ARG A 103 8.08 7.50 12.68
N LEU A 104 9.20 7.08 12.12
CA LEU A 104 9.60 5.69 12.07
C LEU A 104 9.86 5.11 13.46
N ILE A 105 10.60 5.85 14.30
CA ILE A 105 10.88 5.44 15.68
C ILE A 105 9.57 5.29 16.46
N ALA A 106 8.65 6.28 16.35
CA ALA A 106 7.36 6.23 16.99
C ALA A 106 6.52 5.02 16.53
N LYS A 107 6.44 4.79 15.22
CA LYS A 107 5.71 3.65 14.64
C LYS A 107 6.30 2.31 15.08
N ARG A 108 7.62 2.19 15.12
CA ARG A 108 8.32 0.99 15.58
C ARG A 108 8.05 0.68 17.04
N TYR A 109 8.17 1.68 17.90
CA TYR A 109 7.88 1.51 19.32
C TYR A 109 6.42 1.04 19.53
N ARG A 110 5.48 1.59 18.78
CA ARG A 110 4.07 1.17 18.78
C ARG A 110 3.90 -0.27 18.32
N CYS A 111 4.59 -0.69 17.25
CA CYS A 111 4.59 -2.08 16.79
C CYS A 111 5.14 -3.04 17.85
N SER A 112 6.24 -2.67 18.52
CA SER A 112 6.83 -3.45 19.63
C SER A 112 5.86 -3.58 20.80
N LEU A 113 5.17 -2.50 21.19
CA LEU A 113 4.12 -2.56 22.22
C LEU A 113 2.95 -3.45 21.82
N ASN A 114 2.52 -3.41 20.56
CA ASN A 114 1.46 -4.26 20.06
C ASN A 114 1.90 -5.74 19.98
N ALA A 115 3.14 -6.02 19.64
CA ALA A 115 3.69 -7.38 19.65
C ALA A 115 3.68 -7.99 21.07
N LEU A 116 3.96 -7.20 22.10
CA LEU A 116 3.82 -7.63 23.51
C LEU A 116 2.38 -8.01 23.89
N LYS A 117 1.38 -7.41 23.21
CA LYS A 117 -0.06 -7.70 23.42
C LYS A 117 -0.52 -8.97 22.69
N CYS A 118 0.12 -9.30 21.55
CA CYS A 118 -0.30 -10.36 20.62
C CYS A 118 0.57 -11.62 20.71
N SER A 119 1.12 -12.01 21.85
CA SER A 119 1.97 -13.21 21.97
C SER A 119 1.18 -14.51 21.74
N SER A 120 0.86 -14.79 20.48
CA SER A 120 0.59 -16.11 19.92
C SER A 120 0.65 -16.04 18.39
N SER A 121 1.83 -16.15 17.85
CA SER A 121 2.24 -16.75 16.58
C SER A 121 3.58 -16.13 16.14
N THR A 122 4.50 -17.02 15.88
CA THR A 122 5.82 -16.80 15.29
C THR A 122 5.70 -15.94 14.02
N SER A 123 6.03 -14.66 14.12
CA SER A 123 6.18 -13.82 12.93
C SER A 123 7.65 -13.82 12.52
N VAL A 124 7.87 -13.78 11.23
CA VAL A 124 9.15 -13.88 10.49
C VAL A 124 10.21 -12.84 10.89
N TRP A 125 9.99 -12.08 11.98
CA TRP A 125 10.85 -11.01 12.49
C TRP A 125 11.69 -11.36 13.71
N ASP A 126 11.60 -12.60 14.24
CA ASP A 126 12.33 -13.02 15.45
C ASP A 126 13.85 -13.22 15.26
N GLY A 127 14.38 -13.00 14.07
CA GLY A 127 15.81 -13.15 13.76
C GLY A 127 16.65 -11.85 13.79
N LEU A 128 16.07 -10.70 14.10
CA LEU A 128 16.73 -9.40 13.98
C LEU A 128 16.70 -8.52 15.25
N VAL A 129 16.48 -9.10 16.41
CA VAL A 129 16.51 -8.34 17.68
C VAL A 129 17.78 -8.68 18.45
N ASP A 130 18.89 -8.10 18.02
CA ASP A 130 20.05 -7.88 18.89
C ASP A 130 20.22 -6.38 19.14
N ASN A 131 20.59 -6.05 20.37
CA ASN A 131 20.44 -4.77 21.08
C ASN A 131 21.23 -3.55 20.57
N ASP A 132 21.63 -3.49 19.29
CA ASP A 132 22.42 -2.37 18.72
C ASP A 132 21.75 -1.69 17.50
N VAL A 133 20.45 -1.93 17.27
CA VAL A 133 19.77 -1.76 15.96
C VAL A 133 19.15 -0.38 15.74
N SER A 134 19.13 0.55 16.71
CA SER A 134 18.39 1.82 16.57
C SER A 134 19.08 2.87 15.68
N SER A 135 20.41 2.84 15.58
CA SER A 135 21.17 3.71 14.65
C SER A 135 21.28 3.14 13.24
N ASP A 136 21.37 1.82 13.11
CA ASP A 136 21.61 1.15 11.81
C ASP A 136 20.40 1.24 10.87
N LEU A 137 19.19 1.21 11.37
CA LEU A 137 17.98 1.19 10.51
C LEU A 137 17.64 2.54 9.87
N ALA A 138 17.95 3.64 10.54
CA ALA A 138 17.82 4.95 9.91
C ALA A 138 18.88 5.12 8.81
N VAL A 139 20.10 4.67 9.09
CA VAL A 139 21.20 4.64 8.13
C VAL A 139 20.87 3.68 6.98
N ASP A 140 20.30 2.50 7.26
CA ASP A 140 19.91 1.55 6.23
C ASP A 140 18.74 2.06 5.36
N LYS A 141 17.81 2.82 5.93
CA LYS A 141 16.75 3.45 5.13
C LYS A 141 17.29 4.55 4.23
N PHE A 142 18.23 5.37 4.72
CA PHE A 142 18.94 6.35 3.90
C PHE A 142 19.75 5.72 2.78
N ARG A 143 20.45 4.62 3.10
CA ARG A 143 21.16 3.85 2.09
C ARG A 143 20.17 3.29 1.07
N MET A 144 19.09 2.67 1.53
CA MET A 144 18.07 2.11 0.66
C MET A 144 17.40 3.17 -0.22
N GLU A 145 17.20 4.41 0.25
CA GLU A 145 16.75 5.53 -0.59
C GLU A 145 17.78 5.88 -1.68
N ALA A 146 19.04 6.02 -1.30
CA ALA A 146 20.12 6.29 -2.24
C ALA A 146 20.29 5.13 -3.24
N ASP A 147 20.21 3.89 -2.74
CA ASP A 147 20.28 2.68 -3.55
C ASP A 147 19.08 2.58 -4.50
N LEU A 148 17.85 2.89 -4.04
CA LEU A 148 16.66 2.90 -4.89
C LEU A 148 16.75 3.97 -6.00
N ARG A 149 17.30 5.14 -5.70
CA ARG A 149 17.56 6.19 -6.69
C ARG A 149 18.52 5.72 -7.77
N SER A 150 19.57 5.01 -7.38
CA SER A 150 20.53 4.41 -8.31
C SER A 150 19.94 3.23 -9.06
N ALA A 151 19.10 2.41 -8.41
CA ALA A 151 18.50 1.22 -8.97
C ALA A 151 17.67 1.46 -10.24
N VAL A 152 17.02 2.64 -10.35
CA VAL A 152 16.30 3.06 -11.57
C VAL A 152 17.25 3.21 -12.75
N ALA A 153 18.47 3.75 -12.51
CA ALA A 153 19.47 3.98 -13.55
C ALA A 153 20.32 2.74 -13.84
N ASP A 154 20.62 1.93 -12.82
CA ASP A 154 21.57 0.82 -12.86
C ASP A 154 20.96 -0.51 -13.31
N GLY A 155 19.63 -0.53 -13.55
CA GLY A 155 18.93 -1.73 -14.03
C GLY A 155 18.65 -2.79 -12.95
N GLU A 156 18.71 -2.41 -11.67
CA GLU A 156 18.35 -3.29 -10.55
C GLU A 156 16.84 -3.45 -10.40
N LEU A 157 16.07 -2.47 -10.91
CA LEU A 157 14.63 -2.56 -11.01
C LEU A 157 14.24 -3.31 -12.29
N THR A 158 13.34 -4.27 -12.14
CA THR A 158 12.80 -5.05 -13.26
C THR A 158 11.28 -5.10 -13.17
N VAL A 159 10.61 -5.18 -14.32
CA VAL A 159 9.17 -5.39 -14.40
C VAL A 159 8.93 -6.84 -14.80
N VAL A 160 8.11 -7.53 -14.04
CA VAL A 160 7.59 -8.85 -14.37
C VAL A 160 6.11 -8.76 -14.63
N TYR A 161 5.56 -9.70 -15.39
CA TYR A 161 4.19 -9.65 -15.86
C TYR A 161 3.42 -10.86 -15.38
N GLN A 162 2.32 -10.63 -14.68
CA GLN A 162 1.40 -11.69 -14.30
C GLN A 162 0.27 -11.78 -15.32
N PRO A 163 0.03 -12.97 -15.92
CA PRO A 163 -1.01 -13.13 -16.93
C PRO A 163 -2.42 -12.95 -16.36
N ILE A 164 -3.26 -12.21 -17.08
CA ILE A 164 -4.71 -12.14 -16.92
C ILE A 164 -5.33 -12.96 -18.03
N ILE A 165 -6.11 -13.98 -17.64
CA ILE A 165 -6.60 -15.03 -18.54
C ILE A 165 -8.12 -14.98 -18.63
N ASP A 166 -8.69 -15.18 -19.82
CA ASP A 166 -10.10 -15.52 -19.97
C ASP A 166 -10.35 -16.91 -19.37
N LEU A 167 -11.19 -16.98 -18.33
CA LEU A 167 -11.41 -18.20 -17.55
C LEU A 167 -12.12 -19.30 -18.34
N ARG A 168 -12.81 -18.96 -19.44
CA ARG A 168 -13.58 -19.90 -20.26
C ARG A 168 -12.74 -20.53 -21.36
N VAL A 169 -11.95 -19.69 -22.06
CA VAL A 169 -11.20 -20.15 -23.25
C VAL A 169 -9.70 -20.27 -23.00
N GLY A 170 -9.19 -19.69 -21.90
CA GLY A 170 -7.78 -19.79 -21.51
C GLY A 170 -6.83 -18.88 -22.28
N HIS A 171 -7.35 -17.89 -23.02
CA HIS A 171 -6.53 -16.95 -23.78
C HIS A 171 -6.01 -15.82 -22.88
N PHE A 172 -4.84 -15.28 -23.25
CA PHE A 172 -4.30 -14.09 -22.61
C PHE A 172 -5.15 -12.88 -22.97
N MET A 173 -5.72 -12.21 -21.96
CA MET A 173 -6.47 -10.97 -22.10
C MET A 173 -5.59 -9.76 -21.81
N GLY A 174 -4.68 -9.88 -20.85
CA GLY A 174 -3.79 -8.82 -20.43
C GLY A 174 -2.72 -9.33 -19.49
N PHE A 175 -1.99 -8.38 -18.92
CA PHE A 175 -0.90 -8.65 -17.99
C PHE A 175 -0.86 -7.55 -16.92
N GLU A 176 -0.67 -7.91 -15.67
CA GLU A 176 -0.35 -6.94 -14.63
C GLU A 176 1.17 -6.76 -14.56
N ALA A 177 1.61 -5.51 -14.67
CA ALA A 177 3.02 -5.12 -14.54
C ALA A 177 3.40 -4.96 -13.07
N LEU A 178 4.26 -5.83 -12.60
CA LEU A 178 4.68 -5.90 -11.22
C LEU A 178 6.17 -5.57 -11.09
N LEU A 179 6.47 -4.54 -10.31
CA LEU A 179 7.85 -4.10 -10.10
C LEU A 179 8.59 -5.05 -9.14
N ARG A 180 9.85 -5.32 -9.45
CA ARG A 180 10.77 -6.11 -8.62
C ARG A 180 12.08 -5.38 -8.46
N TRP A 181 12.64 -5.43 -7.26
CA TRP A 181 13.97 -4.90 -6.98
C TRP A 181 14.90 -6.00 -6.55
N GLN A 182 15.93 -6.24 -7.37
CA GLN A 182 17.02 -7.15 -7.07
C GLN A 182 18.20 -6.33 -6.54
N HIS A 183 18.22 -6.11 -5.23
CA HIS A 183 19.25 -5.31 -4.59
C HIS A 183 20.55 -6.12 -4.43
N PRO A 184 21.74 -5.55 -4.76
CA PRO A 184 23.01 -6.28 -4.70
C PRO A 184 23.34 -6.84 -3.32
N ARG A 185 22.98 -6.11 -2.25
CA ARG A 185 23.27 -6.49 -0.86
C ARG A 185 22.15 -7.27 -0.19
N TYR A 186 20.89 -6.88 -0.44
CA TYR A 186 19.72 -7.43 0.29
C TYR A 186 18.97 -8.50 -0.51
N GLY A 187 19.40 -8.79 -1.75
CA GLY A 187 18.67 -9.71 -2.62
C GLY A 187 17.33 -9.15 -3.07
N ILE A 188 16.28 -9.96 -3.10
CA ILE A 188 14.94 -9.52 -3.52
C ILE A 188 14.33 -8.67 -2.41
N VAL A 189 14.12 -7.37 -2.68
CA VAL A 189 13.43 -6.44 -1.78
C VAL A 189 11.93 -6.48 -2.08
N PRO A 190 11.06 -6.76 -1.06
CA PRO A 190 9.62 -6.77 -1.26
C PRO A 190 9.07 -5.41 -1.73
N PRO A 191 8.12 -5.40 -2.70
CA PRO A 191 7.50 -4.15 -3.20
C PRO A 191 6.91 -3.28 -2.09
N SER A 192 6.25 -3.89 -1.08
CA SER A 192 5.68 -3.17 0.05
C SER A 192 6.71 -2.33 0.85
N ILE A 193 7.99 -2.69 0.81
CA ILE A 193 9.06 -1.95 1.49
C ILE A 193 9.52 -0.77 0.63
N PHE A 194 9.92 -1.03 -0.62
CA PHE A 194 10.55 0.02 -1.42
C PHE A 194 9.55 0.96 -2.09
N ILE A 195 8.31 0.51 -2.37
CA ILE A 195 7.24 1.39 -2.85
C ILE A 195 6.85 2.40 -1.76
N SER A 196 6.65 1.96 -0.50
CA SER A 196 6.41 2.87 0.62
C SER A 196 7.56 3.86 0.80
N LEU A 197 8.81 3.41 0.65
CA LEU A 197 9.98 4.28 0.68
C LEU A 197 9.97 5.31 -0.45
N ALA A 198 9.67 4.87 -1.68
CA ALA A 198 9.56 5.76 -2.84
C ALA A 198 8.48 6.82 -2.67
N GLU A 199 7.33 6.45 -2.10
CA GLU A 199 6.24 7.36 -1.79
C GLU A 199 6.63 8.41 -0.73
N GLU A 200 7.33 7.99 0.35
CA GLU A 200 7.78 8.92 1.39
C GLU A 200 8.84 9.91 0.90
N THR A 201 9.68 9.51 -0.04
CA THR A 201 10.86 10.27 -0.52
C THR A 201 10.65 10.99 -1.86
N ASN A 202 9.47 10.97 -2.45
CA ASN A 202 9.14 11.47 -3.79
C ASN A 202 9.83 10.72 -4.96
N LEU A 203 10.57 9.65 -4.70
CA LEU A 203 11.15 8.81 -5.75
C LEU A 203 10.09 8.04 -6.55
N ILE A 204 8.86 7.98 -6.03
CA ILE A 204 7.76 7.29 -6.68
C ILE A 204 7.51 7.82 -8.11
N ASN A 205 7.72 9.10 -8.37
CA ASN A 205 7.54 9.65 -9.71
C ASN A 205 8.52 9.04 -10.73
N GLU A 206 9.78 8.82 -10.30
CA GLU A 206 10.81 8.21 -11.14
C GLU A 206 10.54 6.70 -11.34
N VAL A 207 10.12 6.03 -10.27
CA VAL A 207 9.75 4.62 -10.27
C VAL A 207 8.55 4.37 -11.17
N ASP A 208 7.49 5.16 -11.06
CA ASP A 208 6.27 5.01 -11.85
C ASP A 208 6.50 5.35 -13.32
N ALA A 209 7.33 6.36 -13.61
CA ALA A 209 7.74 6.66 -14.98
C ALA A 209 8.55 5.50 -15.60
N PHE A 210 9.40 4.83 -14.82
CA PHE A 210 10.10 3.62 -15.24
C PHE A 210 9.13 2.48 -15.56
N VAL A 211 8.16 2.20 -14.67
CA VAL A 211 7.15 1.15 -14.87
C VAL A 211 6.29 1.43 -16.10
N LEU A 212 5.80 2.67 -16.26
CA LEU A 212 5.05 3.11 -17.43
C LEU A 212 5.83 2.87 -18.74
N LYS A 213 7.05 3.38 -18.79
CA LYS A 213 7.92 3.25 -19.96
C LYS A 213 8.15 1.78 -20.30
N ARG A 214 8.46 0.96 -19.30
CA ARG A 214 8.73 -0.47 -19.50
C ARG A 214 7.47 -1.22 -19.90
N GLY A 215 6.34 -1.00 -19.21
CA GLY A 215 5.06 -1.63 -19.51
C GLY A 215 4.57 -1.33 -20.92
N LEU A 216 4.65 -0.08 -21.36
CA LEU A 216 4.25 0.33 -22.73
C LEU A 216 5.18 -0.27 -23.80
N ALA A 217 6.50 -0.31 -23.54
CA ALA A 217 7.43 -0.93 -24.46
C ALA A 217 7.16 -2.42 -24.61
N ASP A 218 6.97 -3.11 -23.49
CA ASP A 218 6.80 -4.56 -23.47
C ASP A 218 5.43 -4.98 -24.01
N ILE A 219 4.33 -4.25 -23.72
CA ILE A 219 3.01 -4.59 -24.27
C ILE A 219 2.97 -4.46 -25.79
N LYS A 220 3.70 -3.51 -26.36
CA LYS A 220 3.89 -3.43 -27.82
C LYS A 220 4.53 -4.68 -28.38
N LEU A 221 5.61 -5.15 -27.74
CA LEU A 221 6.30 -6.37 -28.16
C LEU A 221 5.44 -7.62 -27.98
N ILE A 222 4.73 -7.72 -26.86
CA ILE A 222 3.80 -8.82 -26.55
C ILE A 222 2.71 -8.91 -27.62
N ASN A 223 2.07 -7.78 -27.94
CA ASN A 223 1.03 -7.73 -28.99
C ASN A 223 1.58 -8.04 -30.37
N GLY A 224 2.84 -7.70 -30.65
CA GLY A 224 3.52 -8.12 -31.89
C GLY A 224 3.69 -9.65 -32.00
N VAL A 225 3.81 -10.36 -30.85
CA VAL A 225 3.88 -11.84 -30.83
C VAL A 225 2.49 -12.48 -30.85
N ILE A 226 1.49 -11.88 -30.16
CA ILE A 226 0.10 -12.36 -30.19
C ILE A 226 -0.49 -12.26 -31.59
N GLY A 227 -0.16 -11.20 -32.35
CA GLY A 227 -0.65 -10.93 -33.68
C GLY A 227 -1.91 -10.06 -33.73
N GLU A 228 -2.38 -9.71 -34.92
CA GLU A 228 -3.45 -8.72 -35.13
C GLU A 228 -4.85 -9.17 -34.68
N ALA A 229 -5.04 -10.48 -34.48
CA ALA A 229 -6.36 -11.03 -34.10
C ALA A 229 -6.77 -10.81 -32.63
N ALA A 230 -5.83 -10.50 -31.78
CA ALA A 230 -6.10 -10.25 -30.36
C ALA A 230 -5.10 -9.21 -29.83
N HIS A 231 -5.57 -8.29 -28.97
CA HIS A 231 -4.73 -7.31 -28.31
C HIS A 231 -4.81 -7.50 -26.79
N ALA A 232 -3.68 -7.82 -26.19
CA ALA A 232 -3.58 -7.85 -24.74
C ALA A 232 -3.38 -6.42 -24.20
N PHE A 233 -3.97 -6.12 -23.03
CA PHE A 233 -3.76 -4.89 -22.31
C PHE A 233 -2.69 -5.07 -21.21
N VAL A 234 -2.15 -3.97 -20.70
CA VAL A 234 -1.28 -3.97 -19.51
C VAL A 234 -1.93 -3.15 -18.40
N CYS A 235 -1.98 -3.74 -17.22
CA CYS A 235 -2.38 -3.08 -15.96
C CYS A 235 -1.14 -2.52 -15.26
N ILE A 236 -1.24 -1.28 -14.80
CA ILE A 236 -0.17 -0.61 -14.04
C ILE A 236 -0.77 0.04 -12.79
N ASN A 237 -0.22 -0.30 -11.64
CA ASN A 237 -0.58 0.29 -10.35
C ASN A 237 -0.19 1.76 -10.30
N VAL A 238 -1.08 2.62 -9.79
CA VAL A 238 -0.88 4.06 -9.68
C VAL A 238 -0.72 4.44 -8.21
N SER A 239 0.35 5.18 -7.87
CA SER A 239 0.53 5.68 -6.51
C SER A 239 -0.55 6.72 -6.15
N PRO A 240 -1.03 6.73 -4.87
CA PRO A 240 -1.98 7.74 -4.37
C PRO A 240 -1.55 9.18 -4.64
N ARG A 241 -0.24 9.43 -4.73
CA ARG A 241 0.29 10.77 -4.97
C ARG A 241 -0.09 11.37 -6.31
N HIS A 242 -0.33 10.52 -7.31
CA HIS A 242 -0.71 10.98 -8.65
C HIS A 242 -2.16 11.44 -8.75
N LEU A 243 -3.02 11.07 -7.80
CA LEU A 243 -4.43 11.48 -7.81
C LEU A 243 -4.62 12.99 -7.58
N ALA A 244 -3.65 13.64 -6.95
CA ALA A 244 -3.65 15.09 -6.76
C ALA A 244 -3.10 15.88 -7.97
N ASP A 245 -2.53 15.18 -8.99
CA ASP A 245 -1.83 15.81 -10.10
C ASP A 245 -1.96 15.00 -11.39
N THR A 246 -2.49 15.60 -12.44
CA THR A 246 -2.71 14.92 -13.72
C THR A 246 -1.46 14.80 -14.61
N ARG A 247 -0.33 15.39 -14.22
CA ARG A 247 0.93 15.31 -15.00
C ARG A 247 1.40 13.88 -15.27
N TYR A 248 1.08 12.97 -14.37
CA TYR A 248 1.32 11.55 -14.60
C TYR A 248 0.59 11.03 -15.84
N LEU A 249 -0.66 11.43 -16.04
CA LEU A 249 -1.48 11.04 -17.20
C LEU A 249 -0.95 11.65 -18.50
N ASP A 250 -0.47 12.90 -18.45
CA ASP A 250 0.16 13.55 -19.60
C ASP A 250 1.44 12.78 -20.00
N THR A 251 2.27 12.41 -19.03
CA THR A 251 3.46 11.57 -19.26
C THR A 251 3.10 10.22 -19.85
N ALA A 252 2.04 9.58 -19.34
CA ALA A 252 1.54 8.29 -19.86
C ALA A 252 1.10 8.43 -21.32
N GLN A 253 0.41 9.52 -21.67
CA GLN A 253 -0.04 9.82 -23.02
C GLN A 253 1.13 10.06 -23.98
N GLU A 254 2.13 10.82 -23.55
CA GLU A 254 3.35 11.05 -24.34
C GLU A 254 4.11 9.76 -24.61
N LEU A 255 4.27 8.91 -23.59
CA LEU A 255 4.93 7.62 -23.72
C LEU A 255 4.14 6.65 -24.61
N ALA A 256 2.81 6.58 -24.47
CA ALA A 256 1.97 5.77 -25.34
C ALA A 256 2.13 6.19 -26.80
N GLY A 257 2.12 7.51 -27.08
CA GLY A 257 2.41 8.07 -28.40
C GLY A 257 3.81 7.74 -28.91
N HIS A 258 4.83 7.86 -28.04
CA HIS A 258 6.22 7.54 -28.37
C HIS A 258 6.39 6.07 -28.81
N PHE A 259 5.79 5.13 -28.08
CA PHE A 259 5.85 3.71 -28.41
C PHE A 259 4.86 3.29 -29.48
N GLY A 260 3.91 4.16 -29.87
CA GLY A 260 2.84 3.83 -30.81
C GLY A 260 1.89 2.78 -30.24
N VAL A 261 1.61 2.83 -28.94
CA VAL A 261 0.66 1.97 -28.24
C VAL A 261 -0.69 2.68 -28.18
N ASN A 262 -1.77 1.97 -28.51
CA ASN A 262 -3.11 2.50 -28.33
C ASN A 262 -3.37 2.71 -26.81
N PRO A 263 -3.74 3.91 -26.33
CA PRO A 263 -4.02 4.17 -24.92
C PRO A 263 -5.02 3.20 -24.29
N ALA A 264 -5.98 2.67 -25.04
CA ALA A 264 -6.95 1.68 -24.55
C ALA A 264 -6.31 0.34 -24.12
N LEU A 265 -5.05 0.10 -24.46
CA LEU A 265 -4.30 -1.08 -24.00
C LEU A 265 -3.53 -0.82 -22.68
N LEU A 266 -3.61 0.38 -22.12
CA LEU A 266 -3.10 0.70 -20.80
C LEU A 266 -4.27 0.87 -19.82
N THR A 267 -4.31 0.02 -18.79
CA THR A 267 -5.26 0.10 -17.68
C THR A 267 -4.52 0.59 -16.44
N LEU A 268 -5.00 1.65 -15.83
CA LEU A 268 -4.44 2.25 -14.62
C LEU A 268 -5.21 1.73 -13.40
N GLU A 269 -4.51 1.12 -12.45
CA GLU A 269 -5.11 0.49 -11.28
C GLU A 269 -5.06 1.42 -10.08
N LEU A 270 -6.21 1.63 -9.45
CA LEU A 270 -6.39 2.41 -8.23
C LEU A 270 -6.97 1.51 -7.16
N THR A 271 -6.39 1.51 -5.97
CA THR A 271 -6.95 0.75 -4.85
C THR A 271 -8.23 1.41 -4.31
N GLU A 272 -9.08 0.61 -3.67
CA GLU A 272 -10.31 1.09 -3.04
C GLU A 272 -10.04 2.23 -2.04
N SER A 273 -8.95 2.16 -1.29
CA SER A 273 -8.57 3.20 -0.32
C SER A 273 -8.17 4.54 -0.95
N GLN A 274 -7.58 4.51 -2.14
CA GLN A 274 -7.15 5.72 -2.85
C GLN A 274 -8.32 6.56 -3.35
N VAL A 275 -9.44 5.92 -3.71
CA VAL A 275 -10.63 6.61 -4.22
C VAL A 275 -11.55 7.15 -3.13
N MET A 276 -11.14 7.07 -1.86
CA MET A 276 -11.90 7.66 -0.73
C MET A 276 -11.99 9.19 -0.82
N ASP A 277 -10.98 9.88 -1.36
CA ASP A 277 -11.04 11.30 -1.73
C ASP A 277 -11.76 11.45 -3.07
N LYS A 278 -13.09 11.57 -3.00
CA LYS A 278 -13.99 11.52 -4.17
C LYS A 278 -13.68 12.59 -5.21
N ASP A 279 -13.37 13.80 -4.78
CA ASP A 279 -13.25 14.93 -5.71
C ASP A 279 -11.99 14.79 -6.57
N ASN A 280 -10.88 14.44 -5.94
CA ASN A 280 -9.62 14.19 -6.64
C ASN A 280 -9.70 12.93 -7.51
N ALA A 281 -10.19 11.82 -6.98
CA ALA A 281 -10.28 10.55 -7.71
C ALA A 281 -11.21 10.68 -8.95
N THR A 282 -12.42 11.24 -8.79
CA THR A 282 -13.37 11.41 -9.91
C THR A 282 -12.79 12.30 -11.00
N SER A 283 -12.14 13.42 -10.62
CA SER A 283 -11.51 14.33 -11.58
C SER A 283 -10.38 13.64 -12.33
N TRP A 284 -9.51 12.92 -11.62
CA TRP A 284 -8.37 12.19 -12.19
C TRP A 284 -8.81 11.09 -13.14
N ILE A 285 -9.79 10.26 -12.74
CA ILE A 285 -10.38 9.21 -13.57
C ILE A 285 -10.96 9.82 -14.85
N GLY A 286 -11.70 10.93 -14.74
CA GLY A 286 -12.24 11.62 -15.90
C GLY A 286 -11.17 12.13 -16.87
N VAL A 287 -9.97 12.53 -16.38
CA VAL A 287 -8.83 12.87 -17.24
C VAL A 287 -8.24 11.61 -17.87
N ALA A 288 -8.01 10.54 -17.13
CA ALA A 288 -7.48 9.28 -17.65
C ALA A 288 -8.35 8.74 -18.80
N ARG A 289 -9.67 8.76 -18.62
CA ARG A 289 -10.65 8.36 -19.65
C ARG A 289 -10.59 9.24 -20.90
N ARG A 290 -10.42 10.56 -20.74
CA ARG A 290 -10.27 11.46 -21.90
C ARG A 290 -9.00 11.19 -22.71
N HIS A 291 -7.93 10.73 -22.05
CA HIS A 291 -6.72 10.22 -22.72
C HIS A 291 -6.91 8.86 -23.38
N GLY A 292 -8.03 8.18 -23.13
CA GLY A 292 -8.36 6.86 -23.68
C GLY A 292 -7.79 5.70 -22.88
N PHE A 293 -7.29 5.92 -21.66
CA PHE A 293 -6.84 4.87 -20.76
C PHE A 293 -8.01 4.14 -20.12
N GLY A 294 -7.85 2.82 -19.89
CA GLY A 294 -8.70 2.06 -18.99
C GLY A 294 -8.39 2.38 -17.53
N VAL A 295 -9.40 2.29 -16.67
CA VAL A 295 -9.23 2.44 -15.21
C VAL A 295 -9.83 1.24 -14.50
N ALA A 296 -9.05 0.61 -13.62
CA ALA A 296 -9.48 -0.49 -12.79
C ALA A 296 -9.48 -0.10 -11.30
N LEU A 297 -10.49 -0.57 -10.58
CA LEU A 297 -10.56 -0.47 -9.12
C LEU A 297 -10.04 -1.77 -8.52
N ASP A 298 -8.91 -1.67 -7.83
CA ASP A 298 -8.19 -2.79 -7.23
C ASP A 298 -8.56 -3.02 -5.76
N ASP A 299 -8.30 -4.23 -5.24
CA ASP A 299 -8.59 -4.68 -3.87
C ASP A 299 -10.08 -4.54 -3.49
N PHE A 300 -11.01 -4.64 -4.46
CA PHE A 300 -12.42 -4.36 -4.23
C PHE A 300 -13.06 -5.29 -3.19
N GLY A 301 -13.71 -4.68 -2.21
CA GLY A 301 -14.42 -5.36 -1.12
C GLY A 301 -13.62 -5.48 0.18
N THR A 302 -12.36 -5.04 0.21
CA THR A 302 -11.55 -5.05 1.45
C THR A 302 -11.69 -3.76 2.27
N GLY A 303 -12.20 -2.68 1.67
CA GLY A 303 -12.32 -1.35 2.25
C GLY A 303 -13.76 -0.97 2.62
N TYR A 304 -13.97 0.30 2.82
CA TYR A 304 -15.24 0.91 3.20
C TYR A 304 -15.96 1.61 2.04
N SER A 305 -15.64 1.26 0.79
CA SER A 305 -16.32 1.91 -0.35
C SER A 305 -17.81 1.62 -0.32
N SER A 306 -18.58 2.68 -0.28
CA SER A 306 -20.03 2.56 -0.42
C SER A 306 -20.39 2.35 -1.90
N LEU A 307 -21.49 1.63 -2.16
CA LEU A 307 -22.04 1.52 -3.52
C LEU A 307 -22.24 2.89 -4.18
N SER A 308 -22.53 3.93 -3.39
CA SER A 308 -22.66 5.31 -3.90
C SER A 308 -21.32 5.90 -4.38
N GLN A 309 -20.19 5.41 -3.90
CA GLN A 309 -18.87 5.81 -4.41
C GLN A 309 -18.61 5.14 -5.76
N LEU A 310 -18.82 3.84 -5.84
CA LEU A 310 -18.66 3.11 -7.09
C LEU A 310 -19.52 3.70 -8.22
N LEU A 311 -20.75 4.11 -7.91
CA LEU A 311 -21.64 4.76 -8.88
C LEU A 311 -21.13 6.13 -9.37
N ALA A 312 -20.29 6.80 -8.59
CA ALA A 312 -19.72 8.11 -8.96
C ALA A 312 -18.41 8.00 -9.73
N LEU A 313 -17.76 6.82 -9.73
CA LEU A 313 -16.50 6.58 -10.41
C LEU A 313 -16.76 5.99 -11.80
N ASP A 314 -16.20 6.62 -12.83
CA ASP A 314 -16.27 6.16 -14.22
C ASP A 314 -15.11 5.17 -14.51
N VAL A 315 -15.11 4.03 -13.79
CA VAL A 315 -14.12 2.95 -13.96
C VAL A 315 -14.61 1.94 -15.00
N ASP A 316 -13.70 1.14 -15.54
CA ASP A 316 -13.99 0.10 -16.55
C ASP A 316 -13.98 -1.30 -15.96
N THR A 317 -13.19 -1.50 -14.91
CA THR A 317 -12.90 -2.84 -14.38
C THR A 317 -12.89 -2.82 -12.85
N ILE A 318 -13.37 -3.91 -12.27
CA ILE A 318 -13.23 -4.20 -10.82
C ILE A 318 -12.35 -5.45 -10.68
N LYS A 319 -11.33 -5.39 -9.81
CA LYS A 319 -10.52 -6.53 -9.41
C LYS A 319 -11.01 -7.04 -8.07
N ILE A 320 -11.46 -8.30 -8.01
CA ILE A 320 -11.90 -8.95 -6.77
C ILE A 320 -10.67 -9.41 -6.02
N ASP A 321 -10.47 -8.88 -4.81
CA ASP A 321 -9.33 -9.20 -3.97
C ASP A 321 -9.20 -10.70 -3.67
N GLN A 322 -7.96 -11.17 -3.62
CA GLN A 322 -7.61 -12.57 -3.36
C GLN A 322 -8.19 -13.13 -2.06
N SER A 323 -8.44 -12.30 -1.04
CA SER A 323 -9.00 -12.77 0.24
C SER A 323 -10.42 -13.34 0.12
N PHE A 324 -11.17 -12.92 -0.90
CA PHE A 324 -12.47 -13.51 -1.25
C PHE A 324 -12.31 -14.80 -2.03
N VAL A 325 -11.39 -14.81 -3.00
CA VAL A 325 -11.14 -15.95 -3.88
C VAL A 325 -10.55 -17.15 -3.11
N HIS A 326 -9.62 -16.91 -2.18
CA HIS A 326 -9.05 -17.97 -1.32
C HIS A 326 -10.09 -18.65 -0.44
N LYS A 327 -11.20 -18.00 -0.13
CA LYS A 327 -12.28 -18.57 0.70
C LYS A 327 -13.35 -19.32 -0.13
N LEU A 328 -13.28 -19.27 -1.45
CA LEU A 328 -14.20 -19.99 -2.33
C LEU A 328 -14.07 -21.50 -2.14
N GLY A 329 -15.21 -22.20 -2.13
CA GLY A 329 -15.27 -23.65 -1.90
C GLY A 329 -15.18 -24.08 -0.43
N HIS A 330 -14.89 -23.17 0.50
CA HIS A 330 -14.80 -23.46 1.94
C HIS A 330 -15.96 -22.87 2.75
N PHE A 331 -16.56 -21.77 2.26
CA PHE A 331 -17.64 -21.06 2.96
C PHE A 331 -18.69 -20.54 1.97
N ASP A 332 -19.95 -20.97 2.12
CA ASP A 332 -21.07 -20.55 1.29
C ASP A 332 -21.26 -19.02 1.23
N ARG A 333 -20.93 -18.32 2.32
CA ARG A 333 -21.01 -16.86 2.39
C ARG A 333 -20.00 -16.16 1.46
N SER A 334 -18.81 -16.73 1.28
CA SER A 334 -17.80 -16.14 0.40
C SER A 334 -18.23 -16.23 -1.07
N GLU A 335 -18.84 -17.34 -1.47
CA GLU A 335 -19.42 -17.49 -2.79
C GLU A 335 -20.56 -16.49 -3.03
N ALA A 336 -21.44 -16.28 -2.04
CA ALA A 336 -22.52 -15.30 -2.13
C ALA A 336 -21.99 -13.87 -2.31
N VAL A 337 -20.90 -13.51 -1.64
CA VAL A 337 -20.25 -12.20 -1.79
C VAL A 337 -19.67 -12.04 -3.20
N VAL A 338 -18.87 -12.99 -3.67
CA VAL A 338 -18.27 -12.95 -5.01
C VAL A 338 -19.36 -12.90 -6.09
N ARG A 339 -20.40 -13.70 -5.97
CA ARG A 339 -21.59 -13.67 -6.85
C ARG A 339 -22.24 -12.28 -6.86
N GLY A 340 -22.38 -11.67 -5.67
CA GLY A 340 -22.94 -10.32 -5.53
C GLY A 340 -22.09 -9.26 -6.22
N ILE A 341 -20.75 -9.33 -6.08
CA ILE A 341 -19.82 -8.41 -6.76
C ILE A 341 -19.90 -8.56 -8.27
N ILE A 342 -19.90 -9.80 -8.79
CA ILE A 342 -19.98 -10.07 -10.24
C ILE A 342 -21.33 -9.57 -10.81
N ALA A 343 -22.44 -9.81 -10.10
CA ALA A 343 -23.76 -9.35 -10.53
C ALA A 343 -23.86 -7.82 -10.54
N LEU A 344 -23.29 -7.15 -9.53
CA LEU A 344 -23.21 -5.69 -9.45
C LEU A 344 -22.42 -5.13 -10.63
N ALA A 345 -21.20 -5.64 -10.83
CA ALA A 345 -20.32 -5.21 -11.93
C ALA A 345 -21.00 -5.40 -13.29
N SER A 346 -21.63 -6.55 -13.52
CA SER A 346 -22.40 -6.82 -14.74
C SER A 346 -23.53 -5.82 -14.96
N SER A 347 -24.28 -5.47 -13.90
CA SER A 347 -25.36 -4.49 -13.97
C SER A 347 -24.86 -3.08 -14.30
N MET A 348 -23.63 -2.78 -13.96
CA MET A 348 -22.92 -1.52 -14.24
C MET A 348 -22.11 -1.56 -15.53
N GLN A 349 -22.13 -2.67 -16.28
CA GLN A 349 -21.33 -2.89 -17.49
C GLN A 349 -19.81 -2.81 -17.24
N LEU A 350 -19.36 -3.16 -16.02
CA LEU A 350 -17.97 -3.23 -15.65
C LEU A 350 -17.41 -4.63 -15.92
N SER A 351 -16.16 -4.67 -16.35
CA SER A 351 -15.38 -5.92 -16.43
C SER A 351 -14.99 -6.38 -15.01
N VAL A 352 -14.79 -7.70 -14.83
CA VAL A 352 -14.36 -8.26 -13.56
C VAL A 352 -13.11 -9.11 -13.77
N ILE A 353 -12.08 -8.87 -12.96
CA ILE A 353 -10.89 -9.72 -12.83
C ILE A 353 -10.90 -10.32 -11.43
N ALA A 354 -10.85 -11.64 -11.30
CA ALA A 354 -10.69 -12.31 -10.01
C ALA A 354 -9.21 -12.57 -9.74
N GLU A 355 -8.74 -12.19 -8.56
CA GLU A 355 -7.35 -12.31 -8.16
C GLU A 355 -7.08 -13.51 -7.25
N GLY A 356 -5.81 -13.97 -7.22
CA GLY A 356 -5.38 -15.01 -6.29
C GLY A 356 -5.98 -16.39 -6.60
N ILE A 357 -6.22 -16.72 -7.87
CA ILE A 357 -6.69 -18.06 -8.27
C ILE A 357 -5.53 -19.04 -8.11
N GLU A 358 -5.61 -19.93 -7.13
CA GLU A 358 -4.56 -20.92 -6.79
C GLU A 358 -4.92 -22.33 -7.20
N THR A 359 -6.21 -22.63 -7.44
CA THR A 359 -6.66 -23.97 -7.79
C THR A 359 -7.57 -24.00 -9.02
N GLN A 360 -7.66 -25.16 -9.65
CA GLN A 360 -8.54 -25.36 -10.80
C GLN A 360 -10.02 -25.29 -10.40
N GLU A 361 -10.35 -25.71 -9.18
CA GLU A 361 -11.70 -25.63 -8.62
C GLU A 361 -12.17 -24.18 -8.50
N GLN A 362 -11.30 -23.29 -7.98
CA GLN A 362 -11.59 -21.86 -7.90
C GLN A 362 -11.82 -21.26 -9.30
N LYS A 363 -10.98 -21.63 -10.28
CA LYS A 363 -11.15 -21.19 -11.67
C LYS A 363 -12.52 -21.58 -12.25
N VAL A 364 -12.91 -22.85 -12.08
CA VAL A 364 -14.20 -23.36 -12.58
C VAL A 364 -15.35 -22.65 -11.89
N LEU A 365 -15.31 -22.53 -10.56
CA LEU A 365 -16.38 -21.90 -9.77
C LEU A 365 -16.54 -20.43 -10.17
N LEU A 366 -15.45 -19.67 -10.34
CA LEU A 366 -15.49 -18.27 -10.80
C LEU A 366 -16.10 -18.16 -12.20
N GLY A 367 -15.75 -19.07 -13.11
CA GLY A 367 -16.36 -19.14 -14.43
C GLY A 367 -17.87 -19.41 -14.36
N ASP A 368 -18.32 -20.34 -13.52
CA ASP A 368 -19.73 -20.66 -13.28
C ASP A 368 -20.50 -19.48 -12.66
N LEU A 369 -19.82 -18.68 -11.83
CA LEU A 369 -20.36 -17.44 -11.28
C LEU A 369 -20.45 -16.30 -12.29
N GLY A 370 -19.91 -16.47 -13.51
CA GLY A 370 -19.92 -15.49 -14.58
C GLY A 370 -18.71 -14.54 -14.59
N CYS A 371 -17.66 -14.81 -13.80
CA CYS A 371 -16.41 -14.08 -13.91
C CYS A 371 -15.71 -14.45 -15.23
N MET A 372 -15.34 -13.45 -16.03
CA MET A 372 -14.75 -13.68 -17.33
C MET A 372 -13.22 -13.73 -17.29
N MET A 373 -12.60 -12.92 -16.45
CA MET A 373 -11.14 -12.80 -16.38
C MET A 373 -10.63 -13.13 -14.98
N GLY A 374 -9.43 -13.65 -14.92
CA GLY A 374 -8.77 -13.93 -13.65
C GLY A 374 -7.27 -14.00 -13.75
N GLN A 375 -6.64 -13.83 -12.60
CA GLN A 375 -5.19 -13.98 -12.39
C GLN A 375 -4.91 -14.75 -11.12
N GLY A 376 -3.77 -15.42 -11.08
CA GLY A 376 -3.34 -16.19 -9.92
C GLY A 376 -2.35 -17.29 -10.31
N TYR A 377 -1.76 -17.92 -9.31
CA TYR A 377 -0.67 -18.89 -9.54
C TYR A 377 -1.11 -20.16 -10.28
N ALA A 378 -2.39 -20.50 -10.24
CA ALA A 378 -2.93 -21.59 -11.06
C ALA A 378 -3.00 -21.24 -12.57
N LEU A 379 -3.04 -19.95 -12.91
CA LEU A 379 -3.13 -19.44 -14.27
C LEU A 379 -1.77 -19.01 -14.83
N GLY A 380 -0.89 -18.50 -13.97
CA GLY A 380 0.45 -18.07 -14.30
C GLY A 380 1.09 -17.28 -13.16
N ARG A 381 2.37 -17.52 -12.92
CA ARG A 381 3.15 -16.72 -11.99
C ARG A 381 3.67 -15.47 -12.69
N PRO A 382 3.98 -14.37 -11.95
CA PRO A 382 4.68 -13.23 -12.51
C PRO A 382 6.04 -13.65 -13.08
N VAL A 383 6.28 -13.37 -14.37
CA VAL A 383 7.50 -13.75 -15.10
C VAL A 383 8.00 -12.61 -15.97
N GLY A 384 9.27 -12.66 -16.38
CA GLY A 384 9.85 -11.69 -17.31
C GLY A 384 9.21 -11.75 -18.70
N VAL A 385 9.35 -10.67 -19.47
CA VAL A 385 8.76 -10.54 -20.80
C VAL A 385 9.18 -11.65 -21.77
N ASP A 386 10.44 -12.13 -21.69
CA ASP A 386 10.92 -13.22 -22.55
C ASP A 386 10.21 -14.54 -22.27
N GLU A 387 9.84 -14.79 -21.01
CA GLU A 387 9.08 -15.98 -20.65
C GLU A 387 7.61 -15.84 -21.08
N ILE A 388 7.03 -14.62 -21.04
CA ILE A 388 5.71 -14.35 -21.64
C ILE A 388 5.72 -14.70 -23.14
N PHE A 389 6.74 -14.31 -23.88
CA PHE A 389 6.86 -14.70 -25.31
C PHE A 389 6.87 -16.21 -25.49
N ALA A 390 7.59 -16.95 -24.62
CA ALA A 390 7.61 -18.40 -24.68
C ALA A 390 6.24 -19.02 -24.38
N LEU A 391 5.51 -18.48 -23.40
CA LEU A 391 4.16 -18.93 -23.03
C LEU A 391 3.16 -18.73 -24.19
N ILE A 392 3.16 -17.54 -24.82
CA ILE A 392 2.28 -17.23 -25.96
C ILE A 392 2.54 -18.18 -27.12
N ARG A 393 3.80 -18.41 -27.50
CA ARG A 393 4.16 -19.32 -28.59
C ARG A 393 3.73 -20.76 -28.33
N ARG A 394 3.86 -21.25 -27.08
CA ARG A 394 3.39 -22.60 -26.69
C ARG A 394 1.88 -22.72 -26.81
N GLY A 395 1.12 -21.71 -26.34
CA GLY A 395 -0.34 -21.67 -26.46
C GLY A 395 -0.81 -21.68 -27.91
N GLN A 396 -0.17 -20.92 -28.79
CA GLN A 396 -0.48 -20.88 -30.23
C GLN A 396 -0.20 -22.24 -30.89
N SER A 397 0.87 -22.94 -30.53
CA SER A 397 1.18 -24.27 -31.08
C SER A 397 0.18 -25.34 -30.65
N ALA A 398 -0.36 -25.24 -29.43
CA ALA A 398 -1.37 -26.18 -28.91
C ALA A 398 -2.77 -25.97 -29.55
N SER A 399 -3.07 -24.77 -30.04
CA SER A 399 -4.35 -24.46 -30.70
C SER A 399 -4.37 -24.82 -32.19
N GLN A 400 -3.21 -25.15 -32.77
CA GLN A 400 -3.09 -25.55 -34.21
C GLN A 400 -2.97 -27.08 -34.39
N ALA A 401 -2.88 -27.85 -33.31
CA ALA A 401 -2.82 -29.32 -33.31
C ALA A 401 -4.17 -29.92 -32.89
#